data_72276a2a9dd4bebf1ad1b7cd7ee78cfd
#
_entry.id   72276a2a9dd4bebf1ad1b7cd7ee78cfd
#
_cell.length_a   1.000
_cell.length_b   1.000
_cell.length_c   1.000
_cell.angle_alpha   90.00
_cell.angle_beta   90.00
_cell.angle_gamma   90.00
#
_symmetry.space_group_name_H-M   'P 1'
#
loop_
_entity.id
_entity.type
_entity.pdbx_description
1 polymer ?
#
loop_
_entity_poly.entity_id
_entity_poly.type
_entity_poly.pdbx_seq_one_letter_code
_entity_poly.pdbx_strand_id
1 'polypeptide(L)'
;MKKYFSILYCLAALAAGCDDNNKEALAFDLSTDEWSFAKEGGTQNLIVLAPGVWKVSEKPDWCTLIPEGAERSREVKINCSANTGKKREGTLVLTCGDETRTIAVFQQGAYIVKGFPVEWLFTADCYATGKYTDAFVINNALPAEIGEGTISYIQDAANTRTIQKAVGKTGHPFLSGSRTGDYWLFQIPVKETLPAGTVMHIKFITRSAAGAARYWSLEYLDNGSWKPISAQRTVQVAGESVIYTLDLVTDLTGNKRVGSDNAQIDNDFTLSAQITAGNRLQCRLRCAADIACNGENPNTGNHRLAGAVGTSPIISVVSID
;
A
#
# COMPACT_ATOMS: atom_id res chain seq x y z
N MET A 1 8.91 -16.99 -14.23
CA MET A 1 10.21 -17.03 -14.93
C MET A 1 10.46 -18.30 -15.78
N LYS A 2 9.86 -19.45 -15.52
CA LYS A 2 10.10 -20.67 -16.31
C LYS A 2 9.34 -20.76 -17.64
N LYS A 3 8.18 -20.12 -17.79
CA LYS A 3 7.36 -20.15 -19.03
C LYS A 3 7.96 -19.31 -20.19
N TYR A 4 8.65 -18.21 -19.89
CA TYR A 4 9.22 -17.33 -20.92
C TYR A 4 10.40 -17.95 -21.70
N PHE A 5 11.14 -18.86 -21.10
CA PHE A 5 12.31 -19.49 -21.73
C PHE A 5 11.92 -20.48 -22.85
N SER A 6 10.77 -21.15 -22.72
CA SER A 6 10.29 -22.13 -23.75
C SER A 6 9.80 -21.41 -25.02
N ILE A 7 9.13 -20.26 -24.88
CA ILE A 7 8.54 -19.54 -26.02
C ILE A 7 9.61 -18.86 -26.89
N LEU A 8 10.68 -18.33 -26.25
CA LEU A 8 11.81 -17.74 -26.99
C LEU A 8 12.57 -18.75 -27.81
N TYR A 9 12.64 -20.02 -27.36
CA TYR A 9 13.32 -21.10 -28.10
C TYR A 9 12.54 -21.53 -29.34
N CYS A 10 11.19 -21.51 -29.31
CA CYS A 10 10.35 -21.83 -30.47
C CYS A 10 10.44 -20.79 -31.58
N LEU A 11 10.59 -19.49 -31.24
CA LEU A 11 10.74 -18.43 -32.26
C LEU A 11 12.10 -18.53 -32.99
N ALA A 12 13.17 -18.91 -32.29
CA ALA A 12 14.50 -19.12 -32.89
C ALA A 12 14.57 -20.34 -33.82
N ALA A 13 13.77 -21.36 -33.55
CA ALA A 13 13.71 -22.58 -34.38
C ALA A 13 13.01 -22.37 -35.73
N LEU A 14 12.18 -21.35 -35.88
CA LEU A 14 11.52 -21.00 -37.14
C LEU A 14 12.43 -20.30 -38.16
N ALA A 15 13.65 -19.88 -37.75
CA ALA A 15 14.66 -19.26 -38.63
C ALA A 15 15.72 -20.23 -39.19
N ALA A 16 15.79 -21.46 -38.67
CA ALA A 16 16.71 -22.51 -39.16
C ALA A 16 15.93 -23.55 -39.93
N GLY A 17 15.93 -23.48 -41.22
CA GLY A 17 15.31 -24.44 -42.10
C GLY A 17 16.02 -25.78 -42.12
N CYS A 18 15.23 -26.86 -42.38
CA CYS A 18 15.55 -28.22 -42.79
C CYS A 18 16.05 -29.23 -41.73
N ASP A 19 15.22 -30.15 -41.26
CA ASP A 19 15.20 -31.51 -41.80
C ASP A 19 13.95 -32.26 -41.35
N ASP A 20 13.45 -33.15 -42.22
CA ASP A 20 12.19 -33.86 -42.09
C ASP A 20 12.24 -34.98 -41.03
N ASN A 21 11.17 -35.11 -40.32
CA ASN A 21 10.46 -36.31 -39.81
C ASN A 21 10.05 -36.30 -38.34
N ASN A 22 10.07 -35.13 -37.64
CA ASN A 22 9.39 -35.04 -36.37
C ASN A 22 8.89 -33.58 -36.14
N LYS A 23 8.00 -33.11 -37.02
CA LYS A 23 7.28 -31.86 -36.78
C LYS A 23 6.23 -32.14 -35.71
N GLU A 24 6.57 -31.89 -34.46
CA GLU A 24 5.49 -31.69 -33.47
C GLU A 24 4.53 -30.63 -34.03
N ALA A 25 3.26 -31.01 -34.15
CA ALA A 25 2.25 -30.10 -34.63
C ALA A 25 2.24 -28.85 -33.72
N LEU A 26 2.39 -27.65 -34.30
CA LEU A 26 2.37 -26.43 -33.56
C LEU A 26 1.02 -26.34 -32.81
N ALA A 27 1.07 -26.31 -31.48
CA ALA A 27 -0.13 -26.18 -30.66
C ALA A 27 -0.64 -24.73 -30.68
N PHE A 28 -1.94 -24.57 -30.53
CA PHE A 28 -2.53 -23.23 -30.27
C PHE A 28 -2.19 -22.82 -28.85
N ASP A 29 -1.36 -21.77 -28.68
CA ASP A 29 -0.92 -21.31 -27.37
C ASP A 29 -0.69 -19.78 -27.35
N LEU A 30 -0.65 -19.21 -26.15
CA LEU A 30 -0.47 -17.78 -25.91
C LEU A 30 0.73 -17.55 -25.00
N SER A 31 1.45 -16.44 -25.20
CA SER A 31 2.61 -16.11 -24.38
C SER A 31 2.27 -15.77 -22.92
N THR A 32 1.01 -15.53 -22.61
CA THR A 32 0.50 -15.27 -21.25
C THR A 32 -0.98 -15.63 -21.15
N ASP A 33 -1.42 -15.92 -19.94
CA ASP A 33 -2.82 -16.16 -19.57
C ASP A 33 -3.41 -15.03 -18.72
N GLU A 34 -2.60 -14.02 -18.37
CA GLU A 34 -3.03 -12.89 -17.56
C GLU A 34 -2.28 -11.61 -17.96
N TRP A 35 -3.00 -10.47 -17.88
CA TRP A 35 -2.44 -9.13 -17.97
C TRP A 35 -2.97 -8.19 -16.92
N SER A 36 -2.05 -7.32 -16.44
CA SER A 36 -2.38 -6.20 -15.57
C SER A 36 -1.94 -4.89 -16.20
N PHE A 37 -2.85 -3.91 -16.25
CA PHE A 37 -2.61 -2.56 -16.73
C PHE A 37 -2.76 -1.54 -15.60
N ALA A 38 -1.95 -0.51 -15.63
CA ALA A 38 -2.15 0.67 -14.79
C ALA A 38 -3.42 1.43 -15.23
N LYS A 39 -3.90 2.35 -14.42
CA LYS A 39 -5.09 3.16 -14.71
C LYS A 39 -4.96 4.00 -16.00
N GLU A 40 -3.77 4.38 -16.37
CA GLU A 40 -3.47 5.11 -17.60
C GLU A 40 -3.69 4.29 -18.86
N GLY A 41 -3.84 2.96 -18.71
CA GLY A 41 -3.88 2.03 -19.83
C GLY A 41 -2.49 1.76 -20.39
N GLY A 42 -2.43 1.56 -21.69
CA GLY A 42 -1.17 1.34 -22.40
C GLY A 42 -1.21 0.15 -23.33
N THR A 43 -0.06 -0.17 -23.90
CA THR A 43 0.10 -1.23 -24.90
C THR A 43 1.02 -2.32 -24.38
N GLN A 44 0.64 -3.59 -24.62
CA GLN A 44 1.46 -4.77 -24.39
C GLN A 44 1.45 -5.68 -25.63
N ASN A 45 2.44 -6.56 -25.75
CA ASN A 45 2.57 -7.47 -26.86
C ASN A 45 2.20 -8.89 -26.44
N LEU A 46 1.36 -9.54 -27.25
CA LEU A 46 1.00 -10.96 -27.15
C LEU A 46 1.61 -11.73 -28.30
N ILE A 47 2.24 -12.84 -28.03
CA ILE A 47 2.60 -13.82 -29.04
C ILE A 47 1.51 -14.87 -29.10
N VAL A 48 0.87 -15.01 -30.25
CA VAL A 48 -0.09 -16.07 -30.56
C VAL A 48 0.63 -17.12 -31.39
N LEU A 49 0.76 -18.32 -30.88
CA LEU A 49 1.19 -19.50 -31.61
C LEU A 49 -0.04 -20.23 -32.11
N ALA A 50 -0.16 -20.41 -33.42
CA ALA A 50 -1.35 -21.03 -34.00
C ALA A 50 -0.99 -21.92 -35.21
N PRO A 51 -1.54 -23.15 -35.28
CA PRO A 51 -1.34 -24.06 -36.42
C PRO A 51 -2.12 -23.62 -37.66
N GLY A 52 -3.09 -22.71 -37.53
CA GLY A 52 -3.95 -22.25 -38.60
C GLY A 52 -4.54 -20.89 -38.32
N VAL A 53 -5.67 -20.58 -38.99
CA VAL A 53 -6.40 -19.31 -38.83
C VAL A 53 -6.93 -19.18 -37.41
N TRP A 54 -6.59 -18.09 -36.77
CA TRP A 54 -7.11 -17.73 -35.45
C TRP A 54 -7.78 -16.35 -35.49
N LYS A 55 -8.65 -16.11 -34.53
CA LYS A 55 -9.32 -14.82 -34.35
C LYS A 55 -9.62 -14.54 -32.89
N VAL A 56 -9.79 -13.26 -32.56
CA VAL A 56 -10.38 -12.80 -31.30
C VAL A 56 -11.89 -13.01 -31.40
N SER A 57 -12.45 -13.80 -30.49
CA SER A 57 -13.91 -14.07 -30.44
C SER A 57 -14.62 -13.22 -29.39
N GLU A 58 -13.91 -12.82 -28.32
CA GLU A 58 -14.44 -11.98 -27.27
C GLU A 58 -13.33 -11.09 -26.71
N LYS A 59 -13.67 -9.86 -26.37
CA LYS A 59 -12.76 -8.91 -25.72
C LYS A 59 -13.55 -7.87 -24.92
N PRO A 60 -12.94 -7.28 -23.87
CA PRO A 60 -13.52 -6.13 -23.20
C PRO A 60 -13.57 -4.92 -24.14
N ASP A 61 -14.64 -4.09 -24.06
CA ASP A 61 -14.82 -2.90 -24.89
C ASP A 61 -13.69 -1.87 -24.74
N TRP A 62 -12.99 -1.89 -23.62
CA TRP A 62 -11.88 -1.02 -23.30
C TRP A 62 -10.51 -1.55 -23.76
N CYS A 63 -10.49 -2.72 -24.43
CA CYS A 63 -9.29 -3.30 -25.05
C CYS A 63 -9.45 -3.36 -26.57
N THR A 64 -8.39 -3.03 -27.29
CA THR A 64 -8.26 -3.21 -28.74
C THR A 64 -7.06 -4.09 -29.04
N LEU A 65 -7.18 -4.98 -30.04
CA LEU A 65 -6.10 -5.84 -30.49
C LEU A 65 -5.79 -5.53 -31.96
N ILE A 66 -4.51 -5.56 -32.31
CA ILE A 66 -4.08 -5.34 -33.68
C ILE A 66 -2.96 -6.34 -34.02
N PRO A 67 -3.21 -7.28 -34.98
CA PRO A 67 -4.48 -7.61 -35.59
C PRO A 67 -5.41 -8.42 -34.65
N GLU A 68 -6.71 -8.44 -34.97
CA GLU A 68 -7.72 -9.27 -34.26
C GLU A 68 -7.80 -10.71 -34.80
N GLY A 69 -6.91 -11.10 -35.70
CA GLY A 69 -6.79 -12.44 -36.25
C GLY A 69 -5.67 -12.52 -37.29
N ALA A 70 -5.24 -13.73 -37.62
CA ALA A 70 -4.26 -14.04 -38.65
C ALA A 70 -4.35 -15.50 -39.09
N GLU A 71 -3.74 -15.81 -40.24
CA GLU A 71 -3.69 -17.17 -40.80
C GLU A 71 -2.66 -18.09 -40.10
N ARG A 72 -1.74 -17.49 -39.33
CA ARG A 72 -0.62 -18.21 -38.66
C ARG A 72 -0.24 -17.48 -37.37
N SER A 73 0.71 -18.06 -36.66
CA SER A 73 1.35 -17.46 -35.48
C SER A 73 1.77 -16.03 -35.74
N ARG A 74 1.48 -15.13 -34.79
CA ARG A 74 1.77 -13.70 -34.92
C ARG A 74 1.91 -13.01 -33.59
N GLU A 75 2.69 -11.94 -33.59
CA GLU A 75 2.68 -10.94 -32.52
C GLU A 75 1.47 -10.01 -32.69
N VAL A 76 0.77 -9.76 -31.62
CA VAL A 76 -0.43 -8.92 -31.54
C VAL A 76 -0.17 -7.81 -30.53
N LYS A 77 -0.52 -6.58 -30.86
CA LYS A 77 -0.53 -5.48 -29.91
C LYS A 77 -1.90 -5.36 -29.25
N ILE A 78 -1.91 -5.37 -27.93
CA ILE A 78 -3.10 -5.06 -27.14
C ILE A 78 -2.93 -3.70 -26.56
N ASN A 79 -3.93 -2.85 -26.78
CA ASN A 79 -3.99 -1.52 -26.22
C ASN A 79 -5.25 -1.39 -25.37
N CYS A 80 -5.06 -1.03 -24.09
CA CYS A 80 -6.15 -0.73 -23.18
C CYS A 80 -6.26 0.79 -22.96
N SER A 81 -7.48 1.30 -23.06
CA SER A 81 -7.78 2.71 -22.80
C SER A 81 -7.61 3.05 -21.32
N ALA A 82 -7.39 4.33 -21.00
CA ALA A 82 -7.36 4.79 -19.62
C ALA A 82 -8.65 4.45 -18.88
N ASN A 83 -8.51 4.07 -17.62
CA ASN A 83 -9.64 3.77 -16.73
C ASN A 83 -9.82 4.91 -15.74
N THR A 84 -10.87 5.70 -15.92
CA THR A 84 -11.26 6.80 -15.02
C THR A 84 -12.24 6.38 -13.93
N GLY A 85 -12.68 5.11 -13.95
CA GLY A 85 -13.61 4.53 -13.00
C GLY A 85 -12.94 3.64 -11.95
N LYS A 86 -13.72 2.72 -11.41
CA LYS A 86 -13.23 1.67 -10.51
C LYS A 86 -12.30 0.70 -11.25
N LYS A 87 -11.52 -0.10 -10.50
CA LYS A 87 -10.82 -1.28 -11.02
C LYS A 87 -11.77 -2.07 -11.92
N ARG A 88 -11.29 -2.54 -13.05
CA ARG A 88 -12.07 -3.35 -13.99
C ARG A 88 -11.33 -4.58 -14.42
N GLU A 89 -12.10 -5.61 -14.69
CA GLU A 89 -11.64 -6.91 -15.13
C GLU A 89 -12.37 -7.31 -16.39
N GLY A 90 -11.76 -8.12 -17.21
CA GLY A 90 -12.35 -8.65 -18.41
C GLY A 90 -11.62 -9.88 -18.90
N THR A 91 -12.24 -10.57 -19.83
CA THR A 91 -11.68 -11.76 -20.46
C THR A 91 -11.48 -11.49 -21.94
N LEU A 92 -10.30 -11.87 -22.44
CA LEU A 92 -10.01 -11.92 -23.86
C LEU A 92 -10.05 -13.37 -24.29
N VAL A 93 -10.80 -13.67 -25.34
CA VAL A 93 -10.95 -15.03 -25.88
C VAL A 93 -10.45 -15.09 -27.32
N LEU A 94 -9.53 -16.00 -27.59
CA LEU A 94 -9.02 -16.30 -28.92
C LEU A 94 -9.41 -17.73 -29.33
N THR A 95 -9.74 -17.91 -30.58
CA THR A 95 -10.11 -19.22 -31.14
C THR A 95 -9.25 -19.56 -32.35
N CYS A 96 -8.88 -20.85 -32.50
CA CYS A 96 -8.19 -21.42 -33.64
C CYS A 96 -8.81 -22.80 -33.95
N GLY A 97 -9.63 -22.89 -35.01
CA GLY A 97 -10.51 -24.05 -35.21
C GLY A 97 -11.44 -24.24 -34.02
N ASP A 98 -11.44 -25.43 -33.43
CA ASP A 98 -12.26 -25.79 -32.27
C ASP A 98 -11.55 -25.46 -30.92
N GLU A 99 -10.29 -25.01 -30.94
CA GLU A 99 -9.55 -24.68 -29.73
C GLU A 99 -9.79 -23.25 -29.30
N THR A 100 -9.84 -23.05 -28.00
CA THR A 100 -10.04 -21.74 -27.36
C THR A 100 -8.96 -21.50 -26.33
N ARG A 101 -8.48 -20.25 -26.27
CA ARG A 101 -7.57 -19.77 -25.22
C ARG A 101 -8.11 -18.47 -24.63
N THR A 102 -7.91 -18.29 -23.35
CA THR A 102 -8.39 -17.13 -22.60
C THR A 102 -7.23 -16.40 -21.93
N ILE A 103 -7.35 -15.08 -21.84
CA ILE A 103 -6.47 -14.21 -21.07
C ILE A 103 -7.34 -13.40 -20.12
N ALA A 104 -7.04 -13.45 -18.82
CA ALA A 104 -7.62 -12.54 -17.85
C ALA A 104 -6.94 -11.16 -17.98
N VAL A 105 -7.74 -10.11 -18.08
CA VAL A 105 -7.22 -8.73 -18.21
C VAL A 105 -7.72 -7.90 -17.04
N PHE A 106 -6.79 -7.35 -16.28
CA PHE A 106 -7.05 -6.50 -15.11
C PHE A 106 -6.57 -5.09 -15.39
N GLN A 107 -7.33 -4.09 -14.96
CA GLN A 107 -6.86 -2.70 -15.02
C GLN A 107 -7.21 -1.96 -13.74
N GLN A 108 -6.21 -1.28 -13.19
CA GLN A 108 -6.39 -0.40 -12.04
C GLN A 108 -7.37 0.72 -12.34
N GLY A 109 -8.14 1.15 -11.34
CA GLY A 109 -9.04 2.28 -11.44
C GLY A 109 -8.36 3.60 -11.11
N ALA A 110 -8.90 4.70 -11.66
CA ALA A 110 -8.59 6.06 -11.25
C ALA A 110 -9.70 6.65 -10.35
N TYR A 111 -10.61 5.81 -9.88
CA TYR A 111 -11.70 6.26 -9.03
C TYR A 111 -11.11 6.85 -7.74
N ILE A 112 -11.33 8.15 -7.56
CA ILE A 112 -10.93 8.86 -6.35
C ILE A 112 -12.12 8.79 -5.39
N VAL A 113 -11.94 8.10 -4.28
CA VAL A 113 -12.92 8.08 -3.19
C VAL A 113 -13.01 9.48 -2.60
N LYS A 114 -14.23 10.03 -2.52
CA LYS A 114 -14.45 11.36 -1.99
C LYS A 114 -13.91 11.48 -0.56
N GLY A 115 -13.01 12.44 -0.35
CA GLY A 115 -12.38 12.67 0.94
C GLY A 115 -11.00 12.02 1.10
N PHE A 116 -10.51 11.31 0.07
CA PHE A 116 -9.15 10.75 0.02
C PHE A 116 -8.38 11.25 -1.22
N PRO A 117 -7.03 11.32 -1.17
CA PRO A 117 -6.18 11.07 -0.01
C PRO A 117 -6.37 12.11 1.11
N VAL A 118 -5.92 11.76 2.32
CA VAL A 118 -5.79 12.67 3.45
C VAL A 118 -4.31 12.78 3.80
N GLU A 119 -3.78 14.01 3.83
CA GLU A 119 -2.35 14.25 4.02
C GLU A 119 -2.10 15.33 5.09
N TRP A 120 -1.12 15.07 5.96
CA TRP A 120 -0.62 16.00 6.97
C TRP A 120 0.78 16.44 6.59
N LEU A 121 0.91 17.53 5.84
CA LEU A 121 2.18 17.98 5.27
C LEU A 121 3.13 18.57 6.31
N PHE A 122 2.61 19.03 7.45
CA PHE A 122 3.37 19.73 8.51
C PHE A 122 4.27 20.82 7.94
N THR A 123 3.72 21.67 7.07
CA THR A 123 4.48 22.72 6.38
C THR A 123 4.97 23.79 7.35
N ALA A 124 6.06 24.49 7.01
CA ALA A 124 6.63 25.56 7.83
C ALA A 124 5.62 26.65 8.22
N ASP A 125 4.62 26.91 7.40
CA ASP A 125 3.56 27.89 7.66
C ASP A 125 2.68 27.50 8.85
N CYS A 126 2.54 26.22 9.13
CA CYS A 126 1.84 25.72 10.31
C CYS A 126 2.49 26.19 11.62
N TYR A 127 3.78 26.49 11.61
CA TYR A 127 4.56 26.99 12.75
C TYR A 127 4.60 28.49 12.81
N ALA A 128 4.81 29.15 11.69
CA ALA A 128 4.83 30.59 11.58
C ALA A 128 3.53 31.23 12.11
N THR A 129 2.42 30.53 12.01
CA THR A 129 1.11 30.97 12.50
C THR A 129 0.82 30.56 13.95
N GLY A 130 1.75 29.87 14.66
CA GLY A 130 1.50 29.36 16.02
C GLY A 130 0.44 28.26 16.08
N LYS A 131 0.07 27.68 14.94
CA LYS A 131 -1.03 26.72 14.79
C LYS A 131 -0.75 25.39 15.52
N TYR A 132 0.53 25.05 15.71
CA TYR A 132 0.99 23.84 16.39
C TYR A 132 1.88 24.20 17.58
N THR A 133 1.31 24.84 18.60
CA THR A 133 2.02 25.08 19.86
C THR A 133 2.06 23.82 20.71
N ASP A 134 2.94 23.78 21.71
CA ASP A 134 3.09 22.63 22.63
C ASP A 134 1.77 22.18 23.26
N ALA A 135 0.89 23.11 23.63
CA ALA A 135 -0.42 22.82 24.16
C ALA A 135 -1.37 22.28 23.08
N PHE A 136 -1.16 22.64 21.81
CA PHE A 136 -2.04 22.27 20.71
C PHE A 136 -1.99 20.78 20.41
N VAL A 137 -0.79 20.18 20.39
CA VAL A 137 -0.57 18.76 19.98
C VAL A 137 -1.31 17.76 20.86
N ILE A 138 -1.48 18.08 22.15
CA ILE A 138 -2.15 17.16 23.09
C ILE A 138 -3.61 17.56 23.36
N ASN A 139 -3.89 18.85 23.40
CA ASN A 139 -5.23 19.34 23.74
C ASN A 139 -6.11 19.50 22.50
N ASN A 140 -5.50 19.54 21.30
CA ASN A 140 -6.20 19.76 20.04
C ASN A 140 -5.72 18.76 19.00
N ALA A 141 -6.64 18.40 18.11
CA ALA A 141 -6.31 17.60 16.94
C ALA A 141 -5.59 18.45 15.88
N LEU A 142 -4.52 17.91 15.29
CA LEU A 142 -3.83 18.49 14.15
C LEU A 142 -4.64 18.23 12.88
N PRO A 143 -5.17 19.25 12.20
CA PRO A 143 -5.92 19.04 10.97
C PRO A 143 -4.99 18.64 9.83
N ALA A 144 -5.50 17.85 8.89
CA ALA A 144 -4.84 17.58 7.62
C ALA A 144 -4.83 18.86 6.75
N GLU A 145 -3.78 19.03 5.95
CA GLU A 145 -3.69 20.09 4.95
C GLU A 145 -4.36 19.72 3.64
N ILE A 146 -4.44 18.41 3.34
CA ILE A 146 -5.17 17.87 2.18
C ILE A 146 -6.23 16.89 2.71
N GLY A 147 -7.45 17.04 2.25
CA GLY A 147 -8.59 16.28 2.74
C GLY A 147 -9.06 16.71 4.12
N GLU A 148 -9.94 15.91 4.72
CA GLU A 148 -10.48 16.17 6.05
C GLU A 148 -10.03 15.04 7.00
N GLY A 149 -9.07 15.31 7.82
CA GLY A 149 -8.57 14.36 8.81
C GLY A 149 -7.93 15.07 9.99
N THR A 150 -7.75 14.37 11.07
CA THR A 150 -7.09 14.89 12.27
C THR A 150 -6.11 13.88 12.83
N ILE A 151 -4.99 14.37 13.37
CA ILE A 151 -4.08 13.61 14.22
C ILE A 151 -4.16 14.14 15.64
N SER A 152 -4.39 13.25 16.60
CA SER A 152 -4.37 13.55 18.02
C SER A 152 -3.39 12.63 18.72
N TYR A 153 -2.87 13.06 19.86
CA TYR A 153 -2.16 12.17 20.76
C TYR A 153 -3.03 11.85 21.97
N ILE A 154 -3.27 10.57 22.18
CA ILE A 154 -4.11 10.07 23.25
C ILE A 154 -3.21 9.38 24.28
N GLN A 155 -3.32 9.85 25.51
CA GLN A 155 -2.74 9.22 26.67
C GLN A 155 -3.64 8.09 27.15
N ASP A 156 -3.09 6.91 27.40
CA ASP A 156 -3.86 5.86 28.08
C ASP A 156 -4.35 6.34 29.44
N ALA A 157 -5.58 6.04 29.80
CA ALA A 157 -6.19 6.50 31.04
C ALA A 157 -5.45 6.00 32.30
N ALA A 158 -4.69 4.90 32.20
CA ALA A 158 -3.85 4.40 33.28
C ALA A 158 -2.55 5.19 33.45
N ASN A 159 -2.19 6.05 32.49
CA ASN A 159 -0.95 6.81 32.53
C ASN A 159 -1.13 8.09 33.35
N THR A 160 -0.39 8.18 34.44
CA THR A 160 -0.38 9.37 35.34
C THR A 160 0.76 10.32 35.03
N ARG A 161 1.65 9.98 34.09
CA ARG A 161 2.84 10.76 33.77
C ARG A 161 2.50 11.92 32.84
N THR A 162 3.03 13.09 33.18
CA THR A 162 2.97 14.25 32.29
C THR A 162 3.88 14.00 31.09
N ILE A 163 3.31 14.01 29.89
CA ILE A 163 4.06 13.95 28.65
C ILE A 163 4.60 15.35 28.34
N GLN A 164 5.91 15.43 28.11
CA GLN A 164 6.49 16.67 27.61
C GLN A 164 6.19 16.82 26.13
N LYS A 165 5.75 17.99 25.76
CA LYS A 165 5.28 18.36 24.44
C LYS A 165 6.27 19.29 23.80
N ALA A 166 6.59 19.06 22.55
CA ALA A 166 7.23 20.08 21.76
C ALA A 166 6.89 19.92 20.28
N VAL A 167 6.88 21.02 19.59
CA VAL A 167 6.84 21.05 18.14
C VAL A 167 8.23 21.42 17.69
N GLY A 168 8.87 20.51 16.95
CA GLY A 168 10.23 20.73 16.48
C GLY A 168 10.32 21.92 15.53
N LYS A 169 11.46 22.58 15.52
CA LYS A 169 11.76 23.70 14.61
C LYS A 169 11.60 23.36 13.12
N THR A 170 11.42 22.08 12.79
CA THR A 170 11.37 21.55 11.42
C THR A 170 9.98 21.09 10.97
N GLY A 171 8.93 21.44 11.66
CA GLY A 171 7.65 21.12 11.13
C GLY A 171 6.94 19.90 11.72
N HIS A 172 7.57 19.06 12.51
CA HIS A 172 7.01 17.77 12.88
C HIS A 172 6.55 17.72 14.35
N PRO A 173 5.32 17.22 14.62
CA PRO A 173 4.88 17.03 15.99
C PRO A 173 5.71 15.93 16.65
N PHE A 174 6.19 16.17 17.85
CA PHE A 174 6.86 15.19 18.67
C PHE A 174 6.41 15.23 20.13
N LEU A 175 6.58 14.10 20.79
CA LEU A 175 6.25 13.93 22.19
C LEU A 175 7.38 13.21 22.91
N SER A 176 7.61 13.58 24.16
CA SER A 176 8.59 12.92 25.02
C SER A 176 7.89 12.04 26.04
N GLY A 177 8.50 10.89 26.32
CA GLY A 177 8.08 10.03 27.42
C GLY A 177 6.76 9.30 27.19
N SER A 178 6.50 8.83 25.97
CA SER A 178 5.37 7.97 25.67
C SER A 178 5.37 6.71 26.56
N ARG A 179 4.22 6.32 27.06
CA ARG A 179 4.02 5.12 27.90
C ARG A 179 3.33 4.02 27.14
N THR A 180 3.43 2.80 27.62
CA THR A 180 2.64 1.68 27.10
C THR A 180 1.18 2.06 27.06
N GLY A 181 0.55 1.87 25.91
CA GLY A 181 -0.87 2.22 25.70
C GLY A 181 -1.11 3.61 25.11
N ASP A 182 -0.20 4.59 25.24
CA ASP A 182 -0.30 5.89 24.58
C ASP A 182 -0.25 5.74 23.06
N TYR A 183 -0.96 6.60 22.32
CA TYR A 183 -0.97 6.48 20.86
C TYR A 183 -1.24 7.79 20.11
N TRP A 184 -0.69 7.85 18.90
CA TRP A 184 -1.14 8.78 17.87
C TRP A 184 -2.40 8.23 17.23
N LEU A 185 -3.46 9.03 17.17
CA LEU A 185 -4.74 8.66 16.56
C LEU A 185 -4.96 9.47 15.28
N PHE A 186 -5.09 8.78 14.17
CA PHE A 186 -5.53 9.32 12.89
C PHE A 186 -7.03 9.11 12.76
N GLN A 187 -7.80 10.18 12.55
CA GLN A 187 -9.25 10.11 12.37
C GLN A 187 -9.63 10.79 11.07
N ILE A 188 -10.31 10.07 10.19
CA ILE A 188 -10.69 10.53 8.86
C ILE A 188 -12.21 10.36 8.71
N PRO A 189 -12.96 11.47 8.51
CA PRO A 189 -14.39 11.37 8.21
C PRO A 189 -14.59 10.73 6.83
N VAL A 190 -15.37 9.66 6.78
CA VAL A 190 -15.71 8.95 5.55
C VAL A 190 -16.87 9.65 4.87
N LYS A 191 -16.63 10.21 3.67
CA LYS A 191 -17.63 10.99 2.91
C LYS A 191 -18.55 10.14 2.04
N GLU A 192 -18.07 8.96 1.63
CA GLU A 192 -18.85 7.95 0.95
C GLU A 192 -18.52 6.58 1.54
N THR A 193 -19.47 5.65 1.49
CA THR A 193 -19.30 4.34 2.11
C THR A 193 -18.12 3.58 1.51
N LEU A 194 -17.22 3.14 2.37
CA LEU A 194 -16.13 2.23 2.03
C LEU A 194 -16.62 0.79 2.28
N PRO A 195 -16.80 -0.05 1.25
CA PRO A 195 -17.22 -1.44 1.42
C PRO A 195 -16.20 -2.26 2.22
N ALA A 196 -16.62 -3.40 2.76
CA ALA A 196 -15.69 -4.45 3.16
C ALA A 196 -14.88 -4.88 1.92
N GLY A 197 -13.61 -5.22 2.08
CA GLY A 197 -12.71 -5.50 0.95
C GLY A 197 -11.95 -4.27 0.45
N THR A 198 -12.37 -3.04 0.77
CA THR A 198 -11.63 -1.83 0.39
C THR A 198 -10.19 -1.91 0.89
N VAL A 199 -9.23 -1.75 -0.02
CA VAL A 199 -7.81 -1.69 0.30
C VAL A 199 -7.41 -0.24 0.54
N MET A 200 -6.93 0.03 1.74
CA MET A 200 -6.41 1.31 2.19
C MET A 200 -4.88 1.28 2.19
N HIS A 201 -4.27 2.43 2.01
CA HIS A 201 -2.82 2.62 2.12
C HIS A 201 -2.49 3.67 3.17
N ILE A 202 -1.52 3.38 4.03
CA ILE A 202 -0.97 4.33 5.01
C ILE A 202 0.54 4.44 4.84
N LYS A 203 1.01 5.67 4.69
CA LYS A 203 2.43 5.96 4.47
C LYS A 203 2.90 7.13 5.30
N PHE A 204 4.00 6.99 6.01
CA PHE A 204 4.74 8.06 6.70
C PHE A 204 6.08 7.57 7.20
N ILE A 205 6.93 8.50 7.63
CA ILE A 205 8.12 8.16 8.40
C ILE A 205 7.87 8.50 9.87
N THR A 206 8.26 7.61 10.77
CA THR A 206 8.27 7.87 12.21
C THR A 206 9.67 7.69 12.76
N ARG A 207 9.98 8.43 13.83
CA ARG A 207 11.32 8.47 14.41
C ARG A 207 11.28 8.55 15.94
N SER A 208 12.16 7.79 16.58
CA SER A 208 12.48 7.93 18.00
C SER A 208 13.93 8.38 18.19
N ALA A 209 14.14 9.27 19.16
CA ALA A 209 15.47 9.50 19.70
C ALA A 209 15.94 8.28 20.53
N ALA A 210 17.24 8.20 20.84
CA ALA A 210 17.78 7.06 21.59
C ALA A 210 17.05 6.77 22.90
N GLY A 211 16.64 7.80 23.63
CA GLY A 211 15.85 7.68 24.87
C GLY A 211 14.35 7.56 24.69
N ALA A 212 13.82 7.49 23.45
CA ALA A 212 12.39 7.41 23.18
C ALA A 212 11.90 5.96 22.99
N ALA A 213 10.58 5.76 23.08
CA ALA A 213 9.97 4.45 22.97
C ALA A 213 10.39 3.72 21.70
N ARG A 214 10.77 2.45 21.84
CA ARG A 214 11.30 1.59 20.79
C ARG A 214 10.22 0.83 20.02
N TYR A 215 9.27 0.20 20.74
CA TYR A 215 8.29 -0.71 20.17
C TYR A 215 6.93 -0.04 20.01
N TRP A 216 6.39 -0.11 18.80
CA TRP A 216 5.11 0.48 18.45
C TRP A 216 4.22 -0.51 17.70
N SER A 217 2.91 -0.30 17.75
CA SER A 217 1.94 -1.07 16.96
C SER A 217 1.13 -0.13 16.09
N LEU A 218 1.16 -0.36 14.78
CA LEU A 218 0.31 0.31 13.81
C LEU A 218 -0.95 -0.51 13.62
N GLU A 219 -2.12 0.09 13.87
CA GLU A 219 -3.40 -0.59 13.95
C GLU A 219 -4.50 0.26 13.31
N TYR A 220 -5.56 -0.37 12.80
CA TYR A 220 -6.80 0.30 12.39
C TYR A 220 -7.99 -0.23 13.20
N LEU A 221 -9.01 0.62 13.38
CA LEU A 221 -10.22 0.24 14.10
C LEU A 221 -11.18 -0.45 13.13
N ASP A 222 -11.47 -1.70 13.40
CA ASP A 222 -12.32 -2.57 12.61
C ASP A 222 -13.44 -3.13 13.46
N ASN A 223 -14.66 -2.72 13.20
CA ASN A 223 -15.86 -3.16 13.93
C ASN A 223 -15.69 -3.15 15.47
N GLY A 224 -15.15 -2.04 15.99
CA GLY A 224 -14.92 -1.84 17.43
C GLY A 224 -13.68 -2.50 18.01
N SER A 225 -12.89 -3.20 17.21
CA SER A 225 -11.65 -3.85 17.62
C SER A 225 -10.44 -3.32 16.84
N TRP A 226 -9.32 -3.09 17.53
CA TRP A 226 -8.07 -2.70 16.88
C TRP A 226 -7.41 -3.91 16.21
N LYS A 227 -7.12 -3.79 14.92
CA LYS A 227 -6.46 -4.80 14.10
C LYS A 227 -5.08 -4.31 13.66
N PRO A 228 -4.05 -5.16 13.65
CA PRO A 228 -2.73 -4.77 13.16
C PRO A 228 -2.76 -4.52 11.65
N ILE A 229 -2.08 -3.45 11.20
CA ILE A 229 -1.90 -3.14 9.76
C ILE A 229 -0.74 -3.93 9.16
N SER A 230 0.25 -4.31 9.99
CA SER A 230 1.40 -5.09 9.56
C SER A 230 1.66 -6.30 10.46
N ALA A 231 2.57 -7.18 10.05
CA ALA A 231 2.89 -8.40 10.78
C ALA A 231 3.30 -8.12 12.23
N GLN A 232 2.67 -8.83 13.16
CA GLN A 232 2.98 -8.75 14.58
C GLN A 232 4.21 -9.58 14.93
N ARG A 233 4.96 -9.08 15.90
CA ARG A 233 6.12 -9.75 16.51
C ARG A 233 6.00 -9.70 18.01
N THR A 234 6.74 -10.57 18.68
CA THR A 234 6.80 -10.64 20.14
C THR A 234 8.23 -10.47 20.62
N VAL A 235 8.39 -9.74 21.69
CA VAL A 235 9.68 -9.58 22.40
C VAL A 235 9.42 -9.70 23.92
N GLN A 236 10.44 -10.14 24.66
CA GLN A 236 10.40 -10.10 26.11
C GLN A 236 10.98 -8.77 26.61
N VAL A 237 10.20 -8.03 27.36
CA VAL A 237 10.63 -6.76 27.97
C VAL A 237 10.32 -6.84 29.46
N ALA A 238 11.34 -6.78 30.31
CA ALA A 238 11.23 -6.89 31.76
C ALA A 238 10.43 -8.13 32.25
N GLY A 239 10.52 -9.23 31.49
CA GLY A 239 9.82 -10.50 31.81
C GLY A 239 8.42 -10.61 31.26
N GLU A 240 7.89 -9.57 30.61
CA GLU A 240 6.58 -9.59 29.98
C GLU A 240 6.66 -9.73 28.45
N SER A 241 5.70 -10.43 27.86
CA SER A 241 5.59 -10.54 26.40
C SER A 241 4.95 -9.29 25.81
N VAL A 242 5.70 -8.56 25.01
CA VAL A 242 5.25 -7.39 24.29
C VAL A 242 4.99 -7.72 22.83
N ILE A 243 3.77 -7.47 22.35
CA ILE A 243 3.37 -7.62 20.95
C ILE A 243 3.49 -6.24 20.27
N TYR A 244 4.19 -6.19 19.13
CA TYR A 244 4.43 -4.97 18.37
C TYR A 244 4.42 -5.25 16.86
N THR A 245 4.28 -4.21 16.04
CA THR A 245 4.39 -4.28 14.58
C THR A 245 5.61 -3.51 14.06
N LEU A 246 6.18 -2.61 14.85
CA LEU A 246 7.26 -1.73 14.47
C LEU A 246 8.33 -1.66 15.57
N ASP A 247 9.57 -1.99 15.22
CA ASP A 247 10.77 -1.75 16.05
C ASP A 247 11.53 -0.58 15.42
N LEU A 248 11.78 0.47 16.19
CA LEU A 248 12.48 1.68 15.69
C LEU A 248 14.01 1.55 15.69
N VAL A 249 14.55 0.45 16.22
CA VAL A 249 16.01 0.16 16.21
C VAL A 249 16.38 -0.83 15.14
N THR A 250 15.56 -1.85 14.90
CA THR A 250 15.80 -2.89 13.91
C THR A 250 14.73 -2.94 12.85
N ASP A 251 15.11 -3.27 11.63
CA ASP A 251 14.17 -3.51 10.53
C ASP A 251 13.53 -4.91 10.61
N LEU A 252 12.72 -5.22 9.60
CA LEU A 252 12.04 -6.52 9.53
C LEU A 252 12.98 -7.70 9.35
N THR A 253 14.20 -7.48 8.88
CA THR A 253 15.22 -8.52 8.66
C THR A 253 16.14 -8.67 9.87
N GLY A 254 15.96 -7.86 10.92
CA GLY A 254 16.79 -7.85 12.12
C GLY A 254 18.04 -6.96 12.02
N ASN A 255 18.23 -6.26 10.89
CA ASN A 255 19.34 -5.35 10.74
C ASN A 255 19.09 -4.04 11.50
N LYS A 256 20.15 -3.50 12.12
CA LYS A 256 20.08 -2.20 12.78
C LYS A 256 19.76 -1.11 11.76
N ARG A 257 18.76 -0.27 12.06
CA ARG A 257 18.45 0.88 11.22
C ARG A 257 19.62 1.86 11.18
N VAL A 258 20.01 2.24 9.98
CA VAL A 258 21.12 3.17 9.76
C VAL A 258 20.59 4.60 9.73
N GLY A 259 21.27 5.48 10.49
CA GLY A 259 20.99 6.92 10.45
C GLY A 259 19.72 7.33 11.20
N SER A 260 19.86 7.74 12.43
CA SER A 260 18.85 8.41 13.26
C SER A 260 17.47 7.75 13.37
N ASP A 261 17.41 6.41 13.38
CA ASP A 261 16.23 5.65 13.84
C ASP A 261 14.90 5.96 13.11
N ASN A 262 14.95 6.36 11.84
CA ASN A 262 13.74 6.55 11.03
C ASN A 262 13.18 5.20 10.61
N ALA A 263 11.91 4.97 10.90
CA ALA A 263 11.16 3.85 10.37
C ALA A 263 10.20 4.34 9.29
N GLN A 264 10.33 3.77 8.10
CA GLN A 264 9.37 3.99 7.02
C GLN A 264 8.19 3.05 7.22
N ILE A 265 7.01 3.62 7.28
CA ILE A 265 5.72 2.94 7.20
C ILE A 265 5.21 3.14 5.78
N ASP A 266 4.91 2.06 5.10
CA ASP A 266 4.42 2.04 3.72
C ASP A 266 3.63 0.73 3.57
N ASN A 267 2.36 0.74 4.01
CA ASN A 267 1.58 -0.47 4.22
C ASN A 267 0.18 -0.36 3.62
N ASP A 268 -0.24 -1.40 2.94
CA ASP A 268 -1.64 -1.63 2.60
C ASP A 268 -2.34 -2.42 3.72
N PHE A 269 -3.64 -2.16 3.89
CA PHE A 269 -4.52 -2.95 4.76
C PHE A 269 -5.93 -3.00 4.20
N THR A 270 -6.60 -4.11 4.40
CA THR A 270 -7.94 -4.35 3.88
C THR A 270 -8.97 -4.20 4.99
N LEU A 271 -10.01 -3.39 4.74
CA LEU A 271 -11.14 -3.27 5.65
C LEU A 271 -11.93 -4.59 5.66
N SER A 272 -12.02 -5.25 6.81
CA SER A 272 -12.82 -6.48 6.93
C SER A 272 -14.32 -6.20 7.09
N ALA A 273 -14.67 -4.97 7.47
CA ALA A 273 -16.03 -4.49 7.59
C ALA A 273 -16.23 -3.16 6.85
N GLN A 274 -17.46 -2.93 6.41
CA GLN A 274 -17.86 -1.67 5.78
C GLN A 274 -17.75 -0.49 6.76
N ILE A 275 -17.27 0.66 6.28
CA ILE A 275 -17.36 1.94 6.99
C ILE A 275 -18.38 2.81 6.25
N THR A 276 -19.56 3.00 6.82
CA THR A 276 -20.63 3.80 6.24
C THR A 276 -20.26 5.29 6.20
N ALA A 277 -20.70 6.01 5.16
CA ALA A 277 -20.59 7.46 5.07
C ALA A 277 -21.12 8.15 6.34
N GLY A 278 -20.41 9.17 6.81
CA GLY A 278 -20.68 9.86 8.09
C GLY A 278 -19.95 9.26 9.29
N ASN A 279 -19.45 8.05 9.21
CA ASN A 279 -18.56 7.47 10.22
C ASN A 279 -17.09 7.90 9.98
N ARG A 280 -16.16 7.33 10.75
CA ARG A 280 -14.74 7.65 10.69
C ARG A 280 -13.91 6.39 10.46
N LEU A 281 -12.96 6.48 9.52
CA LEU A 281 -11.81 5.57 9.51
C LEU A 281 -10.87 6.02 10.62
N GLN A 282 -10.39 5.09 11.44
CA GLN A 282 -9.45 5.37 12.51
C GLN A 282 -8.24 4.43 12.39
N CYS A 283 -7.05 5.03 12.40
CA CYS A 283 -5.79 4.31 12.53
C CYS A 283 -5.04 4.85 13.76
N ARG A 284 -4.21 4.02 14.37
CA ARG A 284 -3.36 4.47 15.46
C ARG A 284 -1.96 3.89 15.39
N LEU A 285 -1.00 4.67 15.86
CA LEU A 285 0.35 4.22 16.18
C LEU A 285 0.48 4.22 17.69
N ARG A 286 0.42 3.03 18.31
CA ARG A 286 0.37 2.81 19.76
C ARG A 286 1.75 2.42 20.29
N CYS A 287 2.19 3.05 21.37
CA CYS A 287 3.37 2.64 22.13
C CYS A 287 3.10 1.26 22.74
N ALA A 288 3.88 0.25 22.34
CA ALA A 288 3.69 -1.13 22.76
C ALA A 288 4.39 -1.45 24.08
N ALA A 289 5.50 -0.75 24.39
CA ALA A 289 6.23 -0.91 25.64
C ALA A 289 6.96 0.38 26.04
N ASP A 290 7.04 0.61 27.35
CA ASP A 290 7.78 1.73 27.94
C ASP A 290 9.27 1.42 28.08
N ILE A 291 9.92 1.14 26.95
CA ILE A 291 11.37 0.94 26.86
C ILE A 291 11.93 1.79 25.74
N ALA A 292 13.05 2.42 26.00
CA ALA A 292 13.71 3.29 25.04
C ALA A 292 14.54 2.50 23.98
N CYS A 293 14.84 3.15 22.88
CA CYS A 293 15.69 2.60 21.82
C CYS A 293 17.09 2.24 22.31
N ASN A 294 17.61 2.90 23.34
CA ASN A 294 18.89 2.59 24.01
C ASN A 294 18.78 1.50 25.11
N GLY A 295 17.58 0.98 25.34
CA GLY A 295 17.32 -0.05 26.37
C GLY A 295 16.97 0.48 27.76
N GLU A 296 16.95 1.80 27.96
CA GLU A 296 16.57 2.39 29.26
C GLU A 296 15.03 2.26 29.51
N ASN A 297 14.66 2.13 30.75
CA ASN A 297 13.28 2.09 31.22
C ASN A 297 13.12 2.94 32.48
N PRO A 298 12.20 3.89 32.55
CA PRO A 298 11.24 4.28 31.53
C PRO A 298 11.87 5.15 30.41
N ASN A 299 11.26 5.16 29.21
CA ASN A 299 11.70 6.06 28.16
C ASN A 299 11.40 7.52 28.50
N THR A 300 12.29 8.44 28.10
CA THR A 300 12.19 9.89 28.35
C THR A 300 12.41 10.74 27.08
N GLY A 301 12.79 10.08 25.98
CA GLY A 301 13.16 10.73 24.75
C GLY A 301 11.96 11.08 23.84
N ASN A 302 12.27 11.73 22.73
CA ASN A 302 11.29 12.26 21.79
C ASN A 302 10.95 11.24 20.71
N HIS A 303 9.68 10.98 20.53
CA HIS A 303 9.10 10.30 19.38
C HIS A 303 8.37 11.31 18.50
N ARG A 304 8.53 11.23 17.18
CA ARG A 304 7.89 12.13 16.21
C ARG A 304 7.25 11.39 15.05
N LEU A 305 6.19 11.99 14.49
CA LEU A 305 5.63 11.65 13.19
C LEU A 305 6.31 12.50 12.13
N ALA A 306 6.75 11.88 11.06
CA ALA A 306 7.54 12.45 9.97
C ALA A 306 9.03 12.71 10.32
N GLY A 307 9.88 12.58 9.30
CA GLY A 307 11.34 12.73 9.41
C GLY A 307 11.88 13.98 8.72
N ALA A 308 11.49 14.20 7.49
CA ALA A 308 11.91 15.31 6.64
C ALA A 308 10.73 15.76 5.76
N VAL A 309 10.90 16.86 5.04
CA VAL A 309 9.90 17.33 4.06
C VAL A 309 9.57 16.19 3.08
N GLY A 310 8.28 15.97 2.83
CA GLY A 310 7.80 14.92 1.95
C GLY A 310 7.66 13.52 2.58
N THR A 311 7.85 13.39 3.90
CA THR A 311 7.69 12.12 4.64
C THR A 311 6.51 12.14 5.62
N SER A 312 5.61 13.06 5.40
CA SER A 312 4.43 13.31 6.21
C SER A 312 3.37 12.21 6.05
N PRO A 313 2.48 12.02 7.02
CA PRO A 313 1.45 11.01 6.94
C PRO A 313 0.50 11.22 5.76
N ILE A 314 0.27 10.15 5.00
CA ILE A 314 -0.73 10.06 3.93
C ILE A 314 -1.56 8.81 4.19
N ILE A 315 -2.88 8.95 4.08
CA ILE A 315 -3.81 7.82 4.06
C ILE A 315 -4.67 7.94 2.80
N SER A 316 -4.69 6.89 1.99
CA SER A 316 -5.40 6.86 0.71
C SER A 316 -6.18 5.55 0.52
N VAL A 317 -7.05 5.53 -0.47
CA VAL A 317 -7.70 4.32 -0.95
C VAL A 317 -6.92 3.80 -2.15
N VAL A 318 -6.55 2.52 -2.14
CA VAL A 318 -5.84 1.84 -3.22
C VAL A 318 -6.83 1.21 -4.19
N SER A 319 -7.81 0.47 -3.66
CA SER A 319 -8.87 -0.16 -4.45
C SER A 319 -10.16 -0.29 -3.64
N ILE A 320 -11.27 -0.28 -4.37
CA ILE A 320 -12.60 -0.66 -3.89
C ILE A 320 -13.03 -1.82 -4.76
N ASP A 321 -13.24 -2.98 -4.16
CA ASP A 321 -13.76 -4.16 -4.86
C ASP A 321 -15.27 -4.06 -5.09
#